data_b99ab85f2cf287d782539500911a5683
#
_entry.id   b99ab85f2cf287d782539500911a5683
#
_cell.length_a   1.000
_cell.length_b   1.000
_cell.length_c   1.000
_cell.angle_alpha   90.00
_cell.angle_beta   90.00
_cell.angle_gamma   90.00
#
_symmetry.space_group_name_H-M   'P 1'
#
loop_
_entity.id
_entity.type
_entity.pdbx_description
1 polymer ?
#
loop_
_entity_poly.entity_id
_entity_poly.type
_entity_poly.pdbx_seq_one_letter_code
_entity_poly.pdbx_strand_id
1 'polypeptide(L)'
;MGWNVIVQIASPLMVVKAATGLNEEKGASVAPTSTTSTSKKPNCIRELALDTLDQVEKSQCAGFVFHAFSNGGAFLWEEIRSVLRRSRGTSSSDNGNNYVGEFYSTRNKLVGLVFDSAPAYYADQDTLMKALSYATAEEQEEGRALIEKAKYEMGDDAFSKSKRQRAYQYWQGMLDDDTKVPHLYIYSKTDPLTSFKKLDELIDQRRTRFGDEAVSSLCFDDSPHCCHFLRHPVQYQTALESFLTTKCNLPVPVDLGPRSKL
;
A
#
# COMPACT_ATOMS: atom_id res chain seq x y z
N MET A 1 -14.59 11.07 -21.27
CA MET A 1 -13.35 11.16 -20.46
C MET A 1 -13.02 9.75 -19.98
N GLY A 2 -11.79 9.29 -20.22
CA GLY A 2 -11.36 7.94 -19.81
C GLY A 2 -10.56 7.98 -18.51
N TRP A 3 -10.47 6.82 -17.84
CA TRP A 3 -9.58 6.62 -16.70
C TRP A 3 -8.23 6.12 -17.20
N ASN A 4 -7.15 6.65 -16.65
CA ASN A 4 -5.82 6.07 -16.80
C ASN A 4 -5.55 5.20 -15.57
N VAL A 5 -5.13 3.95 -15.78
CA VAL A 5 -4.78 3.02 -14.70
C VAL A 5 -3.27 2.84 -14.72
N ILE A 6 -2.64 3.16 -13.59
CA ILE A 6 -1.23 2.84 -13.31
C ILE A 6 -1.24 1.60 -12.43
N VAL A 7 -0.64 0.50 -12.89
CA VAL A 7 -0.52 -0.75 -12.13
C VAL A 7 0.91 -0.88 -11.66
N GLN A 8 1.09 -0.92 -10.35
CA GLN A 8 2.37 -1.18 -9.70
C GLN A 8 2.27 -2.43 -8.84
N ILE A 9 3.20 -3.34 -9.00
CA ILE A 9 3.22 -4.62 -8.29
C ILE A 9 4.50 -4.68 -7.45
N ALA A 10 4.32 -4.66 -6.13
CA ALA A 10 5.40 -4.99 -5.22
C ALA A 10 5.71 -6.49 -5.31
N SER A 11 6.95 -6.84 -5.64
CA SER A 11 7.35 -8.24 -5.66
C SER A 11 7.28 -8.85 -4.25
N PRO A 12 7.07 -10.18 -4.12
CA PRO A 12 7.10 -10.85 -2.81
C PRO A 12 8.38 -10.56 -2.00
N LEU A 13 9.51 -10.44 -2.67
CA LEU A 13 10.78 -10.08 -2.04
C LEU A 13 10.75 -8.65 -1.46
N MET A 14 10.18 -7.68 -2.18
CA MET A 14 9.98 -6.32 -1.64
C MET A 14 9.09 -6.34 -0.40
N VAL A 15 8.03 -7.17 -0.41
CA VAL A 15 7.14 -7.36 0.75
C VAL A 15 7.91 -7.92 1.94
N VAL A 16 8.77 -8.91 1.74
CA VAL A 16 9.62 -9.48 2.79
C VAL A 16 10.57 -8.42 3.35
N LYS A 17 11.28 -7.69 2.50
CA LYS A 17 12.16 -6.59 2.92
C LYS A 17 11.41 -5.53 3.75
N ALA A 18 10.24 -5.11 3.29
CA ALA A 18 9.40 -4.13 4.01
C ALA A 18 8.90 -4.66 5.36
N ALA A 19 8.45 -5.91 5.41
CA ALA A 19 7.91 -6.54 6.61
C ALA A 19 8.97 -6.85 7.69
N THR A 20 10.23 -7.03 7.29
CA THR A 20 11.34 -7.29 8.22
C THR A 20 12.10 -6.04 8.61
N GLY A 21 11.95 -4.95 7.87
CA GLY A 21 12.78 -3.77 7.99
C GLY A 21 14.22 -3.98 7.49
N LEU A 22 14.48 -5.08 6.78
CA LEU A 22 15.76 -5.40 6.15
C LEU A 22 15.89 -4.64 4.81
N ASN A 23 15.72 -3.34 4.84
CA ASN A 23 16.03 -2.51 3.68
C ASN A 23 17.54 -2.39 3.56
N GLU A 24 18.04 -2.65 2.36
CA GLU A 24 19.45 -2.44 2.07
C GLU A 24 19.83 -0.99 2.37
N GLU A 25 20.93 -0.85 3.13
CA GLU A 25 21.63 0.39 3.42
C GLU A 25 20.92 1.43 4.31
N LYS A 26 21.09 1.27 5.61
CA LYS A 26 21.26 2.42 6.49
C LYS A 26 22.56 3.13 6.07
N GLY A 27 22.49 4.05 5.11
CA GLY A 27 23.67 4.84 4.82
C GLY A 27 23.77 5.51 3.45
N ALA A 28 23.00 5.13 2.46
CA ALA A 28 23.02 5.87 1.21
C ALA A 28 21.96 6.98 1.23
N SER A 29 22.39 8.19 1.58
CA SER A 29 21.73 9.41 1.13
C SER A 29 21.81 9.40 -0.41
N VAL A 30 20.83 8.78 -1.05
CA VAL A 30 20.71 8.87 -2.50
C VAL A 30 20.22 10.29 -2.81
N ALA A 31 21.18 11.18 -3.05
CA ALA A 31 20.87 12.41 -3.78
C ALA A 31 20.30 12.01 -5.14
N PRO A 32 19.20 12.63 -5.59
CA PRO A 32 18.67 12.35 -6.91
C PRO A 32 19.66 12.85 -7.95
N THR A 33 20.38 11.96 -8.56
CA THR A 33 21.04 12.27 -9.81
C THR A 33 19.98 12.32 -10.89
N SER A 34 19.61 13.54 -11.28
CA SER A 34 18.92 13.81 -12.53
C SER A 34 19.83 13.35 -13.66
N THR A 35 19.65 12.15 -14.18
CA THR A 35 20.19 11.76 -15.48
C THR A 35 19.47 10.53 -16.03
N THR A 36 18.86 10.73 -17.20
CA THR A 36 18.62 9.76 -18.30
C THR A 36 18.19 8.35 -17.92
N SER A 37 16.91 8.10 -18.22
CA SER A 37 16.19 6.84 -18.18
C SER A 37 16.93 5.66 -18.82
N THR A 38 17.58 4.88 -18.00
CA THR A 38 17.63 3.46 -18.22
C THR A 38 16.66 2.87 -17.19
N SER A 39 15.61 2.22 -17.63
CA SER A 39 14.51 1.71 -16.78
C SER A 39 15.02 0.57 -15.88
N LYS A 40 15.76 0.92 -14.85
CA LYS A 40 16.11 -0.03 -13.79
C LYS A 40 14.84 -0.30 -12.99
N LYS A 41 14.46 -1.57 -12.89
CA LYS A 41 13.32 -1.95 -12.04
C LYS A 41 13.57 -1.53 -10.59
N PRO A 42 12.54 -1.01 -9.87
CA PRO A 42 12.65 -0.71 -8.45
C PRO A 42 13.14 -1.93 -7.65
N ASN A 43 14.06 -1.73 -6.73
CA ASN A 43 14.60 -2.81 -5.89
C ASN A 43 13.94 -2.88 -4.51
N CYS A 44 13.19 -1.85 -4.12
CA CYS A 44 12.49 -1.79 -2.84
C CYS A 44 11.17 -1.02 -2.95
N ILE A 45 10.33 -1.17 -1.92
CA ILE A 45 9.01 -0.50 -1.86
C ILE A 45 9.14 1.03 -1.94
N ARG A 46 10.19 1.61 -1.38
CA ARG A 46 10.41 3.06 -1.43
C ARG A 46 10.69 3.57 -2.84
N GLU A 47 11.53 2.87 -3.59
CA GLU A 47 11.78 3.20 -5.01
C GLU A 47 10.50 3.06 -5.83
N LEU A 48 9.73 1.99 -5.58
CA LEU A 48 8.43 1.78 -6.22
C LEU A 48 7.44 2.91 -5.88
N ALA A 49 7.45 3.42 -4.64
CA ALA A 49 6.61 4.55 -4.24
C ALA A 49 6.97 5.84 -4.97
N LEU A 50 8.27 6.13 -5.12
CA LEU A 50 8.75 7.30 -5.86
C LEU A 50 8.40 7.20 -7.35
N ASP A 51 8.61 6.03 -7.96
CA ASP A 51 8.23 5.78 -9.35
C ASP A 51 6.72 5.92 -9.58
N THR A 52 5.92 5.41 -8.64
CA THR A 52 4.45 5.55 -8.69
C THR A 52 4.03 7.03 -8.65
N LEU A 53 4.60 7.81 -7.75
CA LEU A 53 4.29 9.24 -7.63
C LEU A 53 4.74 10.04 -8.86
N ASP A 54 5.89 9.71 -9.43
CA ASP A 54 6.39 10.31 -10.66
C ASP A 54 5.45 10.02 -11.85
N GLN A 55 4.97 8.77 -11.96
CA GLN A 55 3.99 8.42 -13.00
C GLN A 55 2.66 9.14 -12.81
N VAL A 56 2.18 9.30 -11.57
CA VAL A 56 0.97 10.09 -11.28
C VAL A 56 1.18 11.55 -11.66
N GLU A 57 2.33 12.13 -11.35
CA GLU A 57 2.65 13.53 -11.73
C GLU A 57 2.67 13.70 -13.25
N LYS A 58 3.36 12.81 -13.96
CA LYS A 58 3.46 12.79 -15.43
C LYS A 58 2.12 12.55 -16.12
N SER A 59 1.19 11.85 -15.48
CA SER A 59 -0.14 11.60 -16.05
C SER A 59 -0.99 12.85 -16.19
N GLN A 60 -0.62 13.95 -15.51
CA GLN A 60 -1.36 15.21 -15.47
C GLN A 60 -2.85 15.03 -15.09
N CYS A 61 -3.19 13.96 -14.33
CA CYS A 61 -4.55 13.71 -13.90
C CYS A 61 -5.05 14.82 -12.97
N ALA A 62 -6.37 15.09 -13.01
CA ALA A 62 -7.02 16.04 -12.11
C ALA A 62 -7.14 15.49 -10.68
N GLY A 63 -7.27 14.16 -10.56
CA GLY A 63 -7.34 13.45 -9.28
C GLY A 63 -7.01 11.98 -9.48
N PHE A 64 -6.61 11.30 -8.42
CA PHE A 64 -6.38 9.86 -8.44
C PHE A 64 -6.88 9.19 -7.16
N VAL A 65 -7.21 7.91 -7.28
CA VAL A 65 -7.50 7.02 -6.17
C VAL A 65 -6.36 6.00 -6.07
N PHE A 66 -5.84 5.78 -4.88
CA PHE A 66 -4.90 4.71 -4.64
C PHE A 66 -5.66 3.45 -4.21
N HIS A 67 -5.49 2.35 -4.94
CA HIS A 67 -6.11 1.07 -4.65
C HIS A 67 -5.05 0.05 -4.27
N ALA A 68 -5.00 -0.31 -3.00
CA ALA A 68 -4.05 -1.26 -2.42
C ALA A 68 -4.65 -2.65 -2.37
N PHE A 69 -3.95 -3.64 -2.89
CA PHE A 69 -4.24 -5.06 -2.72
C PHE A 69 -3.23 -5.68 -1.77
N SER A 70 -3.71 -6.37 -0.74
CA SER A 70 -2.88 -7.07 0.25
C SER A 70 -1.88 -6.14 0.96
N ASN A 71 -1.03 -6.70 1.80
CA ASN A 71 0.05 -5.94 2.45
C ASN A 71 1.09 -5.38 1.47
N GLY A 72 1.25 -5.96 0.28
CA GLY A 72 2.14 -5.38 -0.74
C GLY A 72 1.71 -3.96 -1.12
N GLY A 73 0.42 -3.77 -1.42
CA GLY A 73 -0.15 -2.46 -1.68
C GLY A 73 -0.17 -1.55 -0.44
N ALA A 74 -0.41 -2.12 0.75
CA ALA A 74 -0.43 -1.33 1.98
C ALA A 74 0.97 -0.84 2.41
N PHE A 75 2.05 -1.60 2.20
CA PHE A 75 3.42 -1.13 2.39
C PHE A 75 3.80 -0.05 1.36
N LEU A 76 3.33 -0.21 0.12
CA LEU A 76 3.50 0.83 -0.88
C LEU A 76 2.80 2.13 -0.46
N TRP A 77 1.58 2.03 0.09
CA TRP A 77 0.89 3.19 0.67
C TRP A 77 1.64 3.81 1.85
N GLU A 78 2.20 3.01 2.75
CA GLU A 78 3.02 3.49 3.88
C GLU A 78 4.15 4.40 3.39
N GLU A 79 4.88 3.99 2.34
CA GLU A 79 5.96 4.77 1.76
C GLU A 79 5.46 6.01 0.99
N ILE A 80 4.42 5.87 0.16
CA ILE A 80 3.79 6.99 -0.55
C ILE A 80 3.36 8.06 0.46
N ARG A 81 2.64 7.66 1.51
CA ARG A 81 2.21 8.57 2.57
C ARG A 81 3.38 9.25 3.26
N SER A 82 4.47 8.52 3.52
CA SER A 82 5.69 9.07 4.10
C SER A 82 6.30 10.16 3.22
N VAL A 83 6.36 9.94 1.91
CA VAL A 83 6.84 10.93 0.93
C VAL A 83 5.92 12.15 0.89
N LEU A 84 4.60 11.93 0.76
CA LEU A 84 3.61 13.01 0.69
C LEU A 84 3.53 13.84 1.99
N ARG A 85 3.82 13.26 3.14
CA ARG A 85 3.89 14.00 4.42
C ARG A 85 5.11 14.92 4.48
N ARG A 86 6.27 14.47 4.01
CA ARG A 86 7.49 15.29 3.97
C ARG A 86 7.34 16.50 3.05
N SER A 87 6.53 16.39 2.01
CA SER A 87 6.19 17.53 1.14
C SER A 87 5.39 18.64 1.84
N ARG A 88 4.99 18.46 3.11
CA ARG A 88 4.38 19.51 3.97
C ARG A 88 5.38 20.45 4.63
N GLY A 89 6.64 20.08 4.69
CA GLY A 89 7.66 20.81 5.47
C GLY A 89 7.87 22.21 4.93
N THR A 90 7.57 23.14 5.80
CA THR A 90 7.80 24.58 5.77
C THR A 90 9.14 24.98 5.18
N SER A 91 9.12 26.13 4.52
CA SER A 91 10.24 27.01 4.27
C SER A 91 10.99 27.39 5.57
N SER A 92 11.69 26.47 6.20
CA SER A 92 12.72 26.76 7.18
C SER A 92 14.00 26.09 6.73
N SER A 93 14.96 26.96 6.41
CA SER A 93 16.33 26.70 6.10
C SER A 93 16.94 25.61 6.99
N ASP A 94 17.02 24.39 6.49
CA ASP A 94 18.06 23.48 6.92
C ASP A 94 18.39 22.46 5.84
N ASN A 95 19.63 22.58 5.38
CA ASN A 95 20.42 21.60 4.66
C ASN A 95 19.79 20.82 3.46
N GLY A 96 19.75 21.49 2.31
CA GLY A 96 20.20 20.86 1.06
C GLY A 96 19.35 19.77 0.41
N ASN A 97 18.19 19.39 0.89
CA ASN A 97 17.35 18.38 0.26
C ASN A 97 16.11 18.99 -0.40
N ASN A 98 16.23 19.32 -1.68
CA ASN A 98 15.18 19.89 -2.53
C ASN A 98 13.98 18.97 -2.84
N TYR A 99 13.75 17.91 -2.06
CA TYR A 99 12.57 17.04 -2.23
C TYR A 99 11.27 17.59 -1.60
N VAL A 100 11.35 18.67 -0.87
CA VAL A 100 10.23 19.21 -0.08
C VAL A 100 9.11 19.80 -0.93
N GLY A 101 9.29 19.90 -2.25
CA GLY A 101 8.28 20.43 -3.16
C GLY A 101 7.79 19.48 -4.25
N GLU A 102 8.52 18.39 -4.49
CA GLU A 102 8.41 17.59 -5.71
C GLU A 102 7.03 16.92 -5.91
N PHE A 103 6.36 16.51 -4.83
CA PHE A 103 5.04 15.86 -4.90
C PHE A 103 3.93 16.65 -4.19
N TYR A 104 4.09 17.94 -4.00
CA TYR A 104 3.06 18.76 -3.35
C TYR A 104 1.76 18.82 -4.16
N SER A 105 1.87 18.95 -5.48
CA SER A 105 0.73 18.95 -6.39
C SER A 105 0.05 17.58 -6.40
N THR A 106 0.82 16.49 -6.46
CA THR A 106 0.35 15.11 -6.47
C THR A 106 -0.46 14.79 -5.23
N ARG A 107 -0.01 15.26 -4.06
CA ARG A 107 -0.73 15.07 -2.81
C ARG A 107 -2.15 15.64 -2.85
N ASN A 108 -2.32 16.83 -3.40
CA ASN A 108 -3.62 17.51 -3.47
C ASN A 108 -4.56 16.85 -4.50
N LYS A 109 -4.05 15.99 -5.36
CA LYS A 109 -4.82 15.22 -6.35
C LYS A 109 -5.32 13.88 -5.81
N LEU A 110 -4.84 13.41 -4.65
CA LEU A 110 -5.37 12.21 -4.01
C LEU A 110 -6.80 12.49 -3.53
N VAL A 111 -7.77 11.73 -4.03
CA VAL A 111 -9.19 11.91 -3.72
C VAL A 111 -9.84 10.74 -2.99
N GLY A 112 -9.15 9.59 -2.88
CA GLY A 112 -9.66 8.43 -2.17
C GLY A 112 -8.62 7.32 -2.03
N LEU A 113 -8.86 6.44 -1.07
CA LEU A 113 -8.07 5.24 -0.82
C LEU A 113 -8.97 4.02 -0.79
N VAL A 114 -8.57 2.95 -1.46
CA VAL A 114 -9.23 1.65 -1.42
C VAL A 114 -8.22 0.62 -0.92
N PHE A 115 -8.62 -0.16 0.08
CA PHE A 115 -7.85 -1.27 0.62
C PHE A 115 -8.61 -2.56 0.42
N ASP A 116 -8.08 -3.47 -0.39
CA ASP A 116 -8.62 -4.80 -0.66
C ASP A 116 -7.74 -5.83 0.06
N SER A 117 -8.32 -6.58 1.00
CA SER A 117 -7.59 -7.52 1.85
C SER A 117 -6.38 -6.87 2.56
N ALA A 118 -6.52 -5.60 2.95
CA ALA A 118 -5.45 -4.78 3.51
C ALA A 118 -6.01 -3.65 4.40
N PRO A 119 -5.17 -3.05 5.28
CA PRO A 119 -3.88 -3.57 5.74
C PRO A 119 -4.05 -4.79 6.65
N ALA A 120 -3.10 -5.70 6.65
CA ALA A 120 -3.11 -6.84 7.54
C ALA A 120 -2.07 -6.70 8.67
N TYR A 121 -2.51 -6.88 9.93
CA TYR A 121 -1.60 -7.02 11.06
C TYR A 121 -0.91 -8.37 11.01
N TYR A 122 0.41 -8.38 10.95
CA TYR A 122 1.18 -9.59 10.62
C TYR A 122 2.18 -10.03 11.71
N ALA A 123 2.10 -9.44 12.92
CA ALA A 123 3.06 -9.74 13.99
C ALA A 123 3.04 -11.21 14.42
N ASP A 124 1.85 -11.82 14.44
CA ASP A 124 1.61 -13.17 14.97
C ASP A 124 1.61 -14.25 13.87
N GLN A 125 1.81 -13.86 12.63
CA GLN A 125 1.72 -14.77 11.49
C GLN A 125 3.11 -15.05 10.89
N ASP A 126 3.29 -16.24 10.34
CA ASP A 126 4.44 -16.54 9.46
C ASP A 126 4.21 -15.98 8.04
N THR A 127 3.93 -14.66 8.01
CA THR A 127 3.59 -13.94 6.79
C THR A 127 4.75 -13.86 5.80
N LEU A 128 6.00 -13.94 6.29
CA LEU A 128 7.17 -13.89 5.42
C LEU A 128 7.23 -15.11 4.51
N MET A 129 7.08 -16.30 5.10
CA MET A 129 7.08 -17.56 4.33
C MET A 129 5.85 -17.66 3.43
N LYS A 130 4.70 -17.17 3.89
CA LYS A 130 3.50 -17.09 3.06
C LYS A 130 3.66 -16.12 1.89
N ALA A 131 4.23 -14.95 2.09
CA ALA A 131 4.52 -14.01 1.00
C ALA A 131 5.49 -14.64 -0.01
N LEU A 132 6.54 -15.30 0.45
CA LEU A 132 7.50 -16.00 -0.42
C LEU A 132 6.87 -17.15 -1.20
N SER A 133 5.82 -17.82 -0.70
CA SER A 133 5.18 -18.92 -1.42
C SER A 133 4.53 -18.50 -2.75
N TYR A 134 4.26 -17.22 -2.94
CA TYR A 134 3.74 -16.63 -4.17
C TYR A 134 4.83 -16.10 -5.12
N ALA A 135 6.09 -16.16 -4.69
CA ALA A 135 7.23 -15.65 -5.44
C ALA A 135 7.73 -16.66 -6.48
N THR A 136 8.52 -16.19 -7.43
CA THR A 136 9.29 -17.07 -8.31
C THR A 136 10.30 -17.90 -7.50
N ALA A 137 10.78 -19.01 -8.05
CA ALA A 137 11.76 -19.85 -7.37
C ALA A 137 13.04 -19.08 -7.00
N GLU A 138 13.47 -18.16 -7.87
CA GLU A 138 14.64 -17.28 -7.63
C GLU A 138 14.39 -16.32 -6.48
N GLU A 139 13.25 -15.63 -6.46
CA GLU A 139 12.87 -14.72 -5.36
C GLU A 139 12.67 -15.47 -4.04
N GLN A 140 12.17 -16.72 -4.08
CA GLN A 140 12.04 -17.56 -2.89
C GLN A 140 13.40 -17.87 -2.28
N GLU A 141 14.37 -18.21 -3.12
CA GLU A 141 15.74 -18.51 -2.68
C GLU A 141 16.41 -17.26 -2.10
N GLU A 142 16.34 -16.14 -2.81
CA GLU A 142 16.88 -14.85 -2.35
C GLU A 142 16.23 -14.41 -1.03
N GLY A 143 14.92 -14.54 -0.92
CA GLY A 143 14.19 -14.18 0.30
C GLY A 143 14.55 -15.07 1.50
N ARG A 144 14.68 -16.39 1.30
CA ARG A 144 15.15 -17.31 2.36
C ARG A 144 16.57 -16.97 2.78
N ALA A 145 17.47 -16.77 1.82
CA ALA A 145 18.86 -16.40 2.11
C ALA A 145 18.95 -15.09 2.90
N LEU A 146 18.12 -14.10 2.56
CA LEU A 146 18.05 -12.83 3.28
C LEU A 146 17.59 -13.04 4.75
N ILE A 147 16.54 -13.84 4.95
CA ILE A 147 16.03 -14.15 6.30
C ILE A 147 17.06 -14.89 7.12
N GLU A 148 17.69 -15.93 6.57
CA GLU A 148 18.70 -16.74 7.27
C GLU A 148 19.97 -15.91 7.60
N LYS A 149 20.39 -15.05 6.67
CA LYS A 149 21.48 -14.10 6.92
C LYS A 149 21.14 -13.18 8.09
N ALA A 150 19.95 -12.60 8.10
CA ALA A 150 19.53 -11.71 9.18
C ALA A 150 19.45 -12.44 10.54
N LYS A 151 18.94 -13.67 10.57
CA LYS A 151 18.95 -14.50 11.78
C LYS A 151 20.36 -14.82 12.27
N TYR A 152 21.26 -15.16 11.35
CA TYR A 152 22.64 -15.42 11.66
C TYR A 152 23.36 -14.20 12.26
N GLU A 153 23.15 -13.01 11.66
CA GLU A 153 23.80 -11.77 12.09
C GLU A 153 23.22 -11.21 13.41
N MET A 154 21.92 -11.35 13.62
CA MET A 154 21.23 -10.77 14.78
C MET A 154 20.94 -11.79 15.89
N GLY A 155 20.88 -13.08 15.57
CA GLY A 155 20.31 -14.13 16.40
C GLY A 155 18.79 -14.24 16.24
N ASP A 156 18.25 -15.46 16.36
CA ASP A 156 16.83 -15.77 16.13
C ASP A 156 15.87 -14.94 16.99
N ASP A 157 16.18 -14.77 18.27
CA ASP A 157 15.35 -13.99 19.19
C ASP A 157 15.32 -12.51 18.84
N ALA A 158 16.47 -11.92 18.49
CA ALA A 158 16.58 -10.53 18.11
C ALA A 158 15.89 -10.27 16.76
N PHE A 159 16.04 -11.17 15.80
CA PHE A 159 15.33 -11.12 14.53
C PHE A 159 13.80 -11.17 14.74
N SER A 160 13.32 -12.12 15.55
CA SER A 160 11.89 -12.26 15.86
C SER A 160 11.34 -11.02 16.58
N LYS A 161 12.11 -10.43 17.49
CA LYS A 161 11.75 -9.18 18.18
C LYS A 161 11.69 -8.01 17.20
N SER A 162 12.69 -7.87 16.32
CA SER A 162 12.72 -6.82 15.29
C SER A 162 11.53 -6.92 14.34
N LYS A 163 11.20 -8.12 13.87
CA LYS A 163 10.02 -8.38 13.02
C LYS A 163 8.73 -7.96 13.71
N ARG A 164 8.53 -8.36 14.97
CA ARG A 164 7.33 -7.96 15.74
C ARG A 164 7.28 -6.45 15.96
N GLN A 165 8.41 -5.81 16.25
CA GLN A 165 8.48 -4.36 16.41
C GLN A 165 8.12 -3.63 15.10
N ARG A 166 8.63 -4.11 13.95
CA ARG A 166 8.29 -3.56 12.63
C ARG A 166 6.80 -3.72 12.33
N ALA A 167 6.22 -4.89 12.61
CA ALA A 167 4.79 -5.14 12.43
C ALA A 167 3.93 -4.20 13.29
N TYR A 168 4.35 -3.98 14.54
CA TYR A 168 3.70 -3.03 15.43
C TYR A 168 3.78 -1.59 14.91
N GLN A 169 4.97 -1.14 14.48
CA GLN A 169 5.16 0.20 13.91
C GLN A 169 4.32 0.42 12.65
N TYR A 170 4.28 -0.56 11.77
CA TYR A 170 3.43 -0.54 10.59
C TYR A 170 1.96 -0.39 10.97
N TRP A 171 1.48 -1.21 11.90
CA TRP A 171 0.08 -1.18 12.33
C TRP A 171 -0.28 0.17 12.99
N GLN A 172 0.57 0.65 13.90
CA GLN A 172 0.37 1.98 14.47
C GLN A 172 0.37 3.06 13.39
N GLY A 173 1.25 2.95 12.41
CA GLY A 173 1.25 3.83 11.25
C GLY A 173 -0.08 3.83 10.47
N MET A 174 -0.75 2.70 10.34
CA MET A 174 -2.08 2.61 9.70
C MET A 174 -3.18 3.21 10.59
N LEU A 175 -3.15 2.96 11.90
CA LEU A 175 -4.06 3.56 12.86
C LEU A 175 -3.91 5.09 12.93
N ASP A 176 -2.68 5.58 12.86
CA ASP A 176 -2.34 7.01 12.95
C ASP A 176 -2.38 7.73 11.60
N ASP A 177 -2.87 7.06 10.56
CA ASP A 177 -2.99 7.69 9.24
C ASP A 177 -3.93 8.91 9.31
N ASP A 178 -3.35 10.10 9.10
CA ASP A 178 -4.05 11.39 9.13
C ASP A 178 -4.56 11.86 7.76
N THR A 179 -4.50 10.98 6.76
CA THR A 179 -5.00 11.25 5.42
C THR A 179 -6.52 11.44 5.46
N LYS A 180 -6.97 12.64 5.08
CA LYS A 180 -8.39 13.03 5.25
C LYS A 180 -9.30 12.62 4.11
N VAL A 181 -8.76 12.05 3.02
CA VAL A 181 -9.60 11.58 1.91
C VAL A 181 -10.45 10.37 2.34
N PRO A 182 -11.58 10.14 1.69
CA PRO A 182 -12.41 8.96 1.96
C PRO A 182 -11.65 7.65 1.79
N HIS A 183 -11.95 6.67 2.64
CA HIS A 183 -11.42 5.31 2.57
C HIS A 183 -12.51 4.28 2.31
N LEU A 184 -12.23 3.30 1.48
CA LEU A 184 -13.01 2.08 1.31
C LEU A 184 -12.18 0.87 1.72
N TYR A 185 -12.70 0.05 2.63
CA TYR A 185 -12.11 -1.22 3.03
C TYR A 185 -12.95 -2.38 2.49
N ILE A 186 -12.33 -3.28 1.72
CA ILE A 186 -12.96 -4.48 1.18
C ILE A 186 -12.22 -5.69 1.76
N TYR A 187 -12.92 -6.57 2.46
CA TYR A 187 -12.29 -7.68 3.19
C TYR A 187 -13.27 -8.84 3.43
N SER A 188 -12.79 -9.91 4.02
CA SER A 188 -13.60 -11.10 4.28
C SER A 188 -13.30 -11.69 5.65
N LYS A 189 -14.32 -12.28 6.26
CA LYS A 189 -14.20 -13.01 7.54
C LYS A 189 -13.37 -14.28 7.42
N THR A 190 -13.32 -14.87 6.23
CA THR A 190 -12.57 -16.12 5.95
C THR A 190 -11.19 -15.90 5.36
N ASP A 191 -10.75 -14.65 5.24
CA ASP A 191 -9.39 -14.33 4.78
C ASP A 191 -8.35 -14.80 5.82
N PRO A 192 -7.47 -15.78 5.48
CA PRO A 192 -6.52 -16.31 6.43
C PRO A 192 -5.30 -15.41 6.68
N LEU A 193 -5.14 -14.34 5.87
CA LEU A 193 -4.01 -13.42 5.96
C LEU A 193 -4.40 -12.09 6.59
N THR A 194 -5.65 -11.68 6.43
CA THR A 194 -6.14 -10.38 6.90
C THR A 194 -7.21 -10.59 7.95
N SER A 195 -6.88 -10.36 9.21
CA SER A 195 -7.82 -10.47 10.31
C SER A 195 -8.93 -9.42 10.19
N PHE A 196 -10.16 -9.84 9.92
CA PHE A 196 -11.31 -8.94 9.84
C PHE A 196 -11.53 -8.18 11.15
N LYS A 197 -11.29 -8.82 12.33
CA LYS A 197 -11.42 -8.14 13.63
C LYS A 197 -10.45 -6.97 13.78
N LYS A 198 -9.21 -7.13 13.29
CA LYS A 198 -8.22 -6.05 13.29
C LYS A 198 -8.59 -4.94 12.31
N LEU A 199 -9.17 -5.29 11.17
CA LEU A 199 -9.67 -4.28 10.24
C LEU A 199 -10.89 -3.54 10.80
N ASP A 200 -11.83 -4.23 11.46
CA ASP A 200 -12.97 -3.59 12.14
C ASP A 200 -12.47 -2.57 13.18
N GLU A 201 -11.46 -2.93 14.02
CA GLU A 201 -10.84 -2.00 14.98
C GLU A 201 -10.28 -0.75 14.28
N LEU A 202 -9.57 -0.92 13.17
CA LEU A 202 -8.98 0.19 12.40
C LEU A 202 -10.08 1.05 11.76
N ILE A 203 -11.11 0.44 11.20
CA ILE A 203 -12.24 1.12 10.58
C ILE A 203 -12.99 1.97 11.63
N ASP A 204 -13.27 1.40 12.80
CA ASP A 204 -13.97 2.09 13.87
C ASP A 204 -13.15 3.23 14.46
N GLN A 205 -11.85 3.04 14.64
CA GLN A 205 -10.96 4.13 15.04
C GLN A 205 -10.94 5.26 14.01
N ARG A 206 -10.92 4.91 12.72
CA ARG A 206 -10.95 5.91 11.66
C ARG A 206 -12.28 6.65 11.59
N ARG A 207 -13.42 5.95 11.75
CA ARG A 207 -14.76 6.57 11.86
C ARG A 207 -14.83 7.54 13.04
N THR A 208 -14.33 7.13 14.19
CA THR A 208 -14.26 7.98 15.39
C THR A 208 -13.47 9.25 15.14
N ARG A 209 -12.39 9.16 14.37
CA ARG A 209 -11.48 10.29 14.12
C ARG A 209 -11.95 11.25 13.02
N PHE A 210 -12.57 10.72 11.96
CA PHE A 210 -12.89 11.48 10.75
C PHE A 210 -14.40 11.52 10.42
N GLY A 211 -15.21 10.81 11.17
CA GLY A 211 -16.65 10.66 10.94
C GLY A 211 -17.01 9.47 10.04
N ASP A 212 -18.22 8.99 10.17
CA ASP A 212 -18.75 7.84 9.42
C ASP A 212 -18.70 8.06 7.90
N GLU A 213 -18.93 9.29 7.46
CA GLU A 213 -18.92 9.65 6.04
C GLU A 213 -17.54 9.51 5.37
N ALA A 214 -16.47 9.53 6.15
CA ALA A 214 -15.12 9.38 5.64
C ALA A 214 -14.72 7.91 5.39
N VAL A 215 -15.52 6.93 5.84
CA VAL A 215 -15.14 5.51 5.80
C VAL A 215 -16.29 4.65 5.29
N SER A 216 -16.02 3.95 4.20
CA SER A 216 -16.87 2.89 3.67
C SER A 216 -16.23 1.53 3.92
N SER A 217 -17.05 0.49 4.10
CA SER A 217 -16.54 -0.88 4.23
C SER A 217 -17.48 -1.88 3.57
N LEU A 218 -16.89 -2.94 3.00
CA LEU A 218 -17.59 -4.10 2.45
C LEU A 218 -16.91 -5.36 2.98
N CYS A 219 -17.61 -6.08 3.86
CA CYS A 219 -17.13 -7.33 4.45
C CYS A 219 -17.88 -8.51 3.85
N PHE A 220 -17.15 -9.47 3.30
CA PHE A 220 -17.68 -10.75 2.80
C PHE A 220 -17.55 -11.84 3.85
N ASP A 221 -18.41 -12.85 3.76
CA ASP A 221 -18.37 -13.99 4.68
C ASP A 221 -17.50 -15.15 4.20
N ASP A 222 -17.24 -15.25 2.87
CA ASP A 222 -16.75 -16.47 2.24
C ASP A 222 -15.69 -16.27 1.14
N SER A 223 -15.15 -15.07 0.98
CA SER A 223 -14.21 -14.83 -0.12
C SER A 223 -12.75 -14.96 0.34
N PRO A 224 -11.90 -15.67 -0.44
CA PRO A 224 -10.48 -15.77 -0.14
C PRO A 224 -9.75 -14.44 -0.29
N HIS A 225 -8.53 -14.39 0.23
CA HIS A 225 -7.63 -13.24 0.14
C HIS A 225 -7.49 -12.69 -1.28
N CYS A 226 -7.73 -11.40 -1.48
CA CYS A 226 -7.68 -10.70 -2.78
C CYS A 226 -8.55 -11.33 -3.90
N CYS A 227 -9.52 -12.18 -3.55
CA CYS A 227 -10.42 -12.82 -4.51
C CYS A 227 -11.87 -12.29 -4.43
N HIS A 228 -12.08 -11.17 -3.76
CA HIS A 228 -13.41 -10.62 -3.50
C HIS A 228 -14.17 -10.31 -4.81
N PHE A 229 -13.50 -9.69 -5.77
CA PHE A 229 -14.07 -9.41 -7.08
C PHE A 229 -14.44 -10.70 -7.86
N LEU A 230 -13.59 -11.72 -7.78
CA LEU A 230 -13.84 -13.00 -8.47
C LEU A 230 -15.03 -13.75 -7.89
N ARG A 231 -15.23 -13.66 -6.56
CA ARG A 231 -16.33 -14.37 -5.88
C ARG A 231 -17.64 -13.58 -5.89
N HIS A 232 -17.56 -12.27 -5.75
CA HIS A 232 -18.72 -11.38 -5.60
C HIS A 232 -18.60 -10.17 -6.52
N PRO A 233 -18.53 -10.36 -7.86
CA PRO A 233 -18.23 -9.27 -8.81
C PRO A 233 -19.24 -8.12 -8.72
N VAL A 234 -20.52 -8.43 -8.56
CA VAL A 234 -21.58 -7.41 -8.53
C VAL A 234 -21.49 -6.55 -7.27
N GLN A 235 -21.37 -7.16 -6.09
CA GLN A 235 -21.28 -6.43 -4.83
C GLN A 235 -20.00 -5.59 -4.77
N TYR A 236 -18.88 -6.18 -5.20
CA TYR A 236 -17.59 -5.50 -5.26
C TYR A 236 -17.64 -4.28 -6.18
N GLN A 237 -18.12 -4.46 -7.40
CA GLN A 237 -18.23 -3.38 -8.38
C GLN A 237 -19.17 -2.29 -7.89
N THR A 238 -20.34 -2.65 -7.36
CA THR A 238 -21.31 -1.67 -6.82
C THR A 238 -20.71 -0.84 -5.69
N ALA A 239 -19.98 -1.48 -4.77
CA ALA A 239 -19.35 -0.77 -3.65
C ALA A 239 -18.25 0.18 -4.15
N LEU A 240 -17.42 -0.28 -5.08
CA LEU A 240 -16.34 0.53 -5.66
C LEU A 240 -16.91 1.72 -6.46
N GLU A 241 -17.88 1.50 -7.34
CA GLU A 241 -18.52 2.56 -8.13
C GLU A 241 -19.22 3.58 -7.23
N SER A 242 -19.97 3.11 -6.22
CA SER A 242 -20.60 4.00 -5.24
C SER A 242 -19.57 4.84 -4.51
N PHE A 243 -18.46 4.26 -4.07
CA PHE A 243 -17.38 4.97 -3.40
C PHE A 243 -16.74 6.02 -4.31
N LEU A 244 -16.41 5.65 -5.55
CA LEU A 244 -15.80 6.57 -6.52
C LEU A 244 -16.71 7.75 -6.86
N THR A 245 -18.01 7.51 -7.05
CA THR A 245 -18.96 8.56 -7.41
C THR A 245 -19.36 9.43 -6.23
N THR A 246 -19.75 8.82 -5.10
CA THR A 246 -20.37 9.54 -3.99
C THR A 246 -19.37 10.11 -2.99
N LYS A 247 -18.22 9.44 -2.81
CA LYS A 247 -17.21 9.87 -1.85
C LYS A 247 -16.02 10.58 -2.48
N CYS A 248 -15.59 10.12 -3.67
CA CYS A 248 -14.46 10.74 -4.38
C CYS A 248 -14.87 11.78 -5.41
N ASN A 249 -16.17 11.95 -5.70
CA ASN A 249 -16.71 12.84 -6.74
C ASN A 249 -16.10 12.57 -8.13
N LEU A 250 -15.80 11.32 -8.42
CA LEU A 250 -15.23 10.92 -9.70
C LEU A 250 -16.32 10.36 -10.60
N PRO A 251 -16.34 10.77 -11.88
CA PRO A 251 -17.28 10.19 -12.83
C PRO A 251 -16.93 8.74 -13.10
N VAL A 252 -17.85 7.82 -12.87
CA VAL A 252 -17.69 6.44 -13.34
C VAL A 252 -17.98 6.40 -14.83
N PRO A 253 -17.17 5.73 -15.65
CA PRO A 253 -17.50 5.52 -17.05
C PRO A 253 -18.85 4.82 -17.19
N VAL A 254 -19.77 5.42 -17.92
CA VAL A 254 -21.17 4.95 -18.06
C VAL A 254 -21.29 3.59 -18.76
N ASP A 255 -20.18 3.01 -19.20
CA ASP A 255 -20.20 1.79 -20.01
C ASP A 255 -19.12 0.77 -19.57
N LEU A 256 -19.32 0.20 -18.39
CA LEU A 256 -18.84 -1.15 -18.11
C LEU A 256 -20.02 -2.11 -18.29
N GLY A 257 -20.61 -2.12 -19.48
CA GLY A 257 -21.56 -3.13 -19.87
C GLY A 257 -21.01 -4.53 -19.57
N PRO A 258 -21.84 -5.54 -19.33
CA PRO A 258 -21.39 -6.86 -18.95
C PRO A 258 -20.42 -7.35 -20.01
N ARG A 259 -19.12 -7.34 -19.67
CA ARG A 259 -18.10 -7.94 -20.52
C ARG A 259 -18.44 -9.42 -20.59
N SER A 260 -19.02 -9.79 -21.74
CA SER A 260 -19.20 -11.15 -22.11
C SER A 260 -17.95 -11.98 -21.83
N LYS A 261 -18.12 -12.98 -20.96
CA LYS A 261 -17.37 -14.24 -20.84
C LYS A 261 -15.90 -14.16 -21.30
N LEU A 262 -14.99 -14.03 -20.35
CA LEU A 262 -13.68 -14.65 -20.41
C LEU A 262 -13.78 -16.09 -19.92
#